data_2248bfdc042e5081c00a4e52af08ee21
#
_entry.id   2248bfdc042e5081c00a4e52af08ee21
#
_cell.length_a   1.000
_cell.length_b   1.000
_cell.length_c   1.000
_cell.angle_alpha   90.00
_cell.angle_beta   90.00
_cell.angle_gamma   90.00
#
_symmetry.space_group_name_H-M   'P 1'
#
loop_
_entity.id
_entity.type
_entity.pdbx_description
1 polymer ?
#
loop_
_entity_poly.entity_id
_entity_poly.type
_entity_poly.pdbx_seq_one_letter_code
_entity_poly.pdbx_strand_id
1 'polypeptide(L)'
;MNETSSKNEITSGIIWKQLLLFFFPILLGSFFQQLYNTIDAVIVGRFVGKNALAAVAGSSGMVINLLVNFFTGLTAGASVIVSQFFGSGDRNKVDDSIHTIYAFSIIGSAAMTLIGITAAPALLRLMNTPEELMSDSILYLRIYFAGIFFVFIYNTGAGLLRALGDSRRPLYCLMICCVINIVLDLLLIVGLGLGVAGAAIATLLSQGISAVIVTVFLMRQKDLCDFSLKEIRIHPKLLKSELLLGLPGGFQYAMYSISNMIIQSALNKFGTDTVAAWAAYGKLDAIVWMVSGAFGIAITTFVGQNYGAGKYDRVRKSIRVCIGMDFAAAILLMLLLVCFRIPLFHIFVTDENVVEIGLKMMATMAPFYWLFVFTEVFSGALRGMGDVIVPMLITTGGICLFRVVWIFGVVALFPTLTVTLLNYPVSWVLTSVLFLFYYHFRMKKLTAR
;
A
#
# COMPACT_ATOMS: atom_id res chain seq x y z
N MET A 1 27.58 -32.13 -14.29
CA MET A 1 26.86 -31.04 -15.01
C MET A 1 25.37 -31.27 -14.78
N ASN A 2 24.81 -30.74 -13.71
CA ASN A 2 23.37 -30.75 -13.47
C ASN A 2 22.92 -29.26 -13.53
N GLU A 3 22.37 -28.89 -14.66
CA GLU A 3 21.69 -27.63 -14.86
C GLU A 3 20.34 -27.64 -14.13
N THR A 4 20.35 -27.44 -12.83
CA THR A 4 19.18 -26.92 -12.12
C THR A 4 19.27 -25.41 -12.02
N SER A 5 19.33 -24.75 -13.17
CA SER A 5 18.91 -23.37 -13.33
C SER A 5 17.44 -23.37 -12.93
N SER A 6 17.11 -22.86 -11.74
CA SER A 6 15.73 -22.59 -11.36
C SER A 6 15.17 -21.67 -12.45
N LYS A 7 14.37 -22.22 -13.37
CA LYS A 7 13.75 -21.46 -14.45
C LYS A 7 12.95 -20.34 -13.80
N ASN A 8 13.38 -19.11 -14.00
CA ASN A 8 12.60 -17.95 -13.57
C ASN A 8 11.26 -17.99 -14.32
N GLU A 9 10.23 -18.53 -13.66
CA GLU A 9 8.92 -18.76 -14.24
C GLU A 9 8.23 -17.48 -14.69
N ILE A 10 8.53 -16.35 -14.04
CA ILE A 10 8.00 -15.02 -14.40
C ILE A 10 8.48 -14.64 -15.82
N THR A 11 9.72 -14.96 -16.18
CA THR A 11 10.28 -14.63 -17.49
C THR A 11 10.05 -15.69 -18.55
N SER A 12 9.55 -16.88 -18.21
CA SER A 12 9.40 -18.02 -19.14
C SER A 12 8.01 -18.66 -19.15
N GLY A 13 7.29 -18.71 -18.03
CA GLY A 13 6.01 -19.40 -17.88
C GLY A 13 4.82 -18.72 -18.58
N ILE A 14 3.64 -19.33 -18.49
CA ILE A 14 2.39 -18.79 -19.03
C ILE A 14 1.99 -17.54 -18.24
N ILE A 15 1.86 -16.39 -18.91
CA ILE A 15 1.72 -15.06 -18.27
C ILE A 15 0.55 -15.00 -17.29
N TRP A 16 -0.68 -15.31 -17.73
CA TRP A 16 -1.86 -15.19 -16.88
C TRP A 16 -1.79 -16.10 -15.66
N LYS A 17 -1.29 -17.33 -15.82
CA LYS A 17 -1.15 -18.29 -14.72
C LYS A 17 -0.14 -17.78 -13.69
N GLN A 18 1.01 -17.29 -14.14
CA GLN A 18 2.05 -16.77 -13.26
C GLN A 18 1.61 -15.47 -12.57
N LEU A 19 0.89 -14.58 -13.27
CA LEU A 19 0.30 -13.39 -12.66
C LEU A 19 -0.68 -13.76 -11.55
N LEU A 20 -1.58 -14.74 -11.76
CA LEU A 20 -2.52 -15.18 -10.72
C LEU A 20 -1.80 -15.82 -9.52
N LEU A 21 -0.84 -16.69 -9.77
CA LEU A 21 -0.06 -17.34 -8.70
C LEU A 21 0.73 -16.32 -7.86
N PHE A 22 1.11 -15.20 -8.46
CA PHE A 22 1.79 -14.12 -7.77
C PHE A 22 0.82 -13.15 -7.09
N PHE A 23 -0.31 -12.85 -7.74
CA PHE A 23 -1.35 -11.94 -7.27
C PHE A 23 -2.07 -12.45 -6.01
N PHE A 24 -2.52 -13.72 -5.99
CA PHE A 24 -3.31 -14.24 -4.87
C PHE A 24 -2.59 -14.15 -3.52
N PRO A 25 -1.30 -14.51 -3.38
CA PRO A 25 -0.61 -14.33 -2.11
C PRO A 25 -0.49 -12.85 -1.69
N ILE A 26 -0.35 -11.91 -2.63
CA ILE A 26 -0.32 -10.47 -2.33
C ILE A 26 -1.68 -10.01 -1.82
N LEU A 27 -2.76 -10.38 -2.52
CA LEU A 27 -4.13 -10.08 -2.13
C LEU A 27 -4.46 -10.61 -0.73
N LEU A 28 -4.18 -11.89 -0.49
CA LEU A 28 -4.41 -12.52 0.82
C LEU A 28 -3.54 -11.87 1.92
N GLY A 29 -2.30 -11.50 1.61
CA GLY A 29 -1.44 -10.77 2.53
C GLY A 29 -2.06 -9.42 2.93
N SER A 30 -2.55 -8.65 1.97
CA SER A 30 -3.25 -7.38 2.22
C SER A 30 -4.54 -7.59 3.02
N PHE A 31 -5.27 -8.69 2.77
CA PHE A 31 -6.45 -9.06 3.54
C PHE A 31 -6.10 -9.35 5.01
N PHE A 32 -5.07 -10.17 5.29
CA PHE A 32 -4.63 -10.44 6.66
C PHE A 32 -4.14 -9.18 7.37
N GLN A 33 -3.47 -8.28 6.66
CA GLN A 33 -3.05 -7.00 7.20
C GLN A 33 -4.25 -6.13 7.58
N GLN A 34 -5.28 -6.06 6.74
CA GLN A 34 -6.51 -5.32 7.05
C GLN A 34 -7.28 -5.98 8.19
N LEU A 35 -7.27 -7.32 8.25
CA LEU A 35 -7.94 -8.08 9.29
C LEU A 35 -7.35 -7.80 10.67
N TYR A 36 -6.03 -7.89 10.84
CA TYR A 36 -5.43 -7.61 12.14
C TYR A 36 -5.64 -6.14 12.57
N ASN A 37 -5.53 -5.17 11.67
CA ASN A 37 -5.81 -3.76 11.98
C ASN A 37 -7.26 -3.56 12.45
N THR A 38 -8.20 -4.29 11.85
CA THR A 38 -9.61 -4.23 12.24
C THR A 38 -9.86 -4.87 13.60
N ILE A 39 -9.25 -6.04 13.86
CA ILE A 39 -9.40 -6.76 15.13
C ILE A 39 -8.76 -5.96 16.27
N ASP A 40 -7.56 -5.38 16.08
CA ASP A 40 -6.91 -4.50 17.04
C ASP A 40 -7.82 -3.33 17.42
N ALA A 41 -8.40 -2.63 16.42
CA ALA A 41 -9.36 -1.56 16.67
C ALA A 41 -10.61 -2.02 17.46
N VAL A 42 -11.13 -3.22 17.16
CA VAL A 42 -12.27 -3.80 17.90
C VAL A 42 -11.89 -4.14 19.33
N ILE A 43 -10.73 -4.73 19.57
CA ILE A 43 -10.26 -5.08 20.92
C ILE A 43 -10.05 -3.80 21.74
N VAL A 44 -9.35 -2.80 21.21
CA VAL A 44 -9.14 -1.52 21.86
C VAL A 44 -10.47 -0.83 22.16
N GLY A 45 -11.36 -0.72 21.17
CA GLY A 45 -12.66 -0.05 21.35
C GLY A 45 -13.57 -0.74 22.37
N ARG A 46 -13.56 -2.08 22.41
CA ARG A 46 -14.44 -2.85 23.27
C ARG A 46 -13.94 -2.98 24.71
N PHE A 47 -12.63 -3.17 24.90
CA PHE A 47 -12.05 -3.47 26.22
C PHE A 47 -11.38 -2.26 26.89
N VAL A 48 -10.93 -1.27 26.14
CA VAL A 48 -10.33 -0.05 26.70
C VAL A 48 -11.29 1.13 26.63
N GLY A 49 -12.05 1.25 25.54
CA GLY A 49 -13.12 2.23 25.40
C GLY A 49 -12.92 3.20 24.22
N LYS A 50 -13.92 4.07 24.04
CA LYS A 50 -14.01 4.99 22.89
C LYS A 50 -12.85 5.97 22.78
N ASN A 51 -12.36 6.48 23.92
CA ASN A 51 -11.26 7.45 23.95
C ASN A 51 -9.94 6.80 23.52
N ALA A 52 -9.68 5.57 23.98
CA ALA A 52 -8.51 4.79 23.54
C ALA A 52 -8.56 4.48 22.05
N LEU A 53 -9.71 4.08 21.51
CA LEU A 53 -9.88 3.87 20.08
C LEU A 53 -9.64 5.16 19.28
N ALA A 54 -10.15 6.29 19.76
CA ALA A 54 -9.91 7.60 19.14
C ALA A 54 -8.43 8.02 19.20
N ALA A 55 -7.72 7.71 20.30
CA ALA A 55 -6.29 7.96 20.43
C ALA A 55 -5.45 7.12 19.47
N VAL A 56 -5.81 5.85 19.25
CA VAL A 56 -5.09 4.91 18.37
C VAL A 56 -5.42 5.16 16.89
N ALA A 57 -6.72 5.20 16.54
CA ALA A 57 -7.18 5.28 15.15
C ALA A 57 -7.32 6.71 14.61
N GLY A 58 -7.36 7.71 15.48
CA GLY A 58 -7.51 9.12 15.10
C GLY A 58 -6.22 9.75 14.56
N SER A 59 -5.77 10.84 15.17
CA SER A 59 -4.57 11.58 14.74
C SER A 59 -3.32 10.71 14.71
N SER A 60 -3.16 9.79 15.67
CA SER A 60 -2.03 8.86 15.69
C SER A 60 -2.03 7.94 14.47
N GLY A 61 -3.18 7.36 14.13
CA GLY A 61 -3.34 6.52 12.95
C GLY A 61 -3.03 7.25 11.65
N MET A 62 -3.42 8.52 11.53
CA MET A 62 -3.11 9.35 10.36
C MET A 62 -1.61 9.59 10.20
N VAL A 63 -0.89 9.93 11.28
CA VAL A 63 0.58 10.10 11.27
C VAL A 63 1.27 8.81 10.86
N ILE A 64 0.87 7.69 11.45
CA ILE A 64 1.42 6.37 11.13
C ILE A 64 1.19 6.02 9.65
N ASN A 65 -0.04 6.16 9.17
CA ASN A 65 -0.37 5.85 7.77
C ASN A 65 0.42 6.70 6.78
N LEU A 66 0.58 8.00 7.04
CA LEU A 66 1.37 8.89 6.18
C LEU A 66 2.81 8.39 6.08
N LEU A 67 3.45 8.07 7.20
CA LEU A 67 4.83 7.64 7.24
C LEU A 67 5.03 6.24 6.66
N VAL A 68 4.19 5.27 7.05
CA VAL A 68 4.26 3.90 6.53
C VAL A 68 4.06 3.89 5.02
N ASN A 69 3.07 4.64 4.51
CA ASN A 69 2.82 4.74 3.07
C ASN A 69 3.99 5.39 2.32
N PHE A 70 4.58 6.46 2.87
CA PHE A 70 5.77 7.07 2.29
C PHE A 70 6.93 6.06 2.14
N PHE A 71 7.23 5.30 3.21
CA PHE A 71 8.29 4.31 3.18
C PHE A 71 7.96 3.08 2.34
N THR A 72 6.69 2.68 2.27
CA THR A 72 6.25 1.62 1.35
C THR A 72 6.52 2.03 -0.10
N GLY A 73 6.24 3.27 -0.47
CA GLY A 73 6.59 3.81 -1.77
C GLY A 73 8.09 3.83 -2.04
N LEU A 74 8.87 4.22 -1.03
CA LEU A 74 10.33 4.25 -1.12
C LEU A 74 10.92 2.84 -1.35
N THR A 75 10.50 1.85 -0.58
CA THR A 75 10.96 0.47 -0.70
C THR A 75 10.47 -0.22 -1.99
N ALA A 76 9.30 0.19 -2.51
CA ALA A 76 8.81 -0.28 -3.80
C ALA A 76 9.75 0.10 -4.95
N GLY A 77 10.35 1.29 -4.91
CA GLY A 77 11.34 1.72 -5.91
C GLY A 77 12.60 0.86 -5.91
N ALA A 78 13.12 0.53 -4.71
CA ALA A 78 14.27 -0.35 -4.57
C ALA A 78 13.97 -1.77 -5.10
N SER A 79 12.77 -2.29 -4.81
CA SER A 79 12.32 -3.59 -5.32
C SER A 79 12.29 -3.65 -6.85
N VAL A 80 12.06 -2.53 -7.54
CA VAL A 80 12.13 -2.45 -9.00
C VAL A 80 13.55 -2.72 -9.50
N ILE A 81 14.57 -2.11 -8.89
CA ILE A 81 15.97 -2.32 -9.27
C ILE A 81 16.37 -3.79 -9.09
N VAL A 82 16.04 -4.35 -7.92
CA VAL A 82 16.32 -5.77 -7.64
C VAL A 82 15.62 -6.69 -8.65
N SER A 83 14.34 -6.42 -8.99
CA SER A 83 13.61 -7.23 -9.96
C SER A 83 14.21 -7.14 -11.37
N GLN A 84 14.73 -5.96 -11.78
CA GLN A 84 15.41 -5.78 -13.06
C GLN A 84 16.74 -6.54 -13.11
N PHE A 85 17.58 -6.42 -12.07
CA PHE A 85 18.84 -7.17 -12.00
C PHE A 85 18.61 -8.68 -11.92
N PHE A 86 17.61 -9.11 -11.17
CA PHE A 86 17.22 -10.51 -11.12
C PHE A 86 16.75 -11.03 -12.48
N GLY A 87 15.96 -10.25 -13.19
CA GLY A 87 15.54 -10.55 -14.56
C GLY A 87 16.69 -10.63 -15.57
N SER A 88 17.72 -9.78 -15.42
CA SER A 88 18.91 -9.79 -16.27
C SER A 88 19.89 -10.93 -15.94
N GLY A 89 19.70 -11.63 -14.82
CA GLY A 89 20.61 -12.68 -14.35
C GLY A 89 21.90 -12.15 -13.70
N ASP A 90 22.02 -10.87 -13.43
CA ASP A 90 23.18 -10.24 -12.77
C ASP A 90 23.11 -10.42 -11.25
N ARG A 91 23.52 -11.61 -10.79
CA ARG A 91 23.45 -12.00 -9.37
C ARG A 91 24.23 -11.06 -8.45
N ASN A 92 25.40 -10.62 -8.86
CA ASN A 92 26.22 -9.72 -8.05
C ASN A 92 25.52 -8.39 -7.78
N LYS A 93 24.84 -7.82 -8.78
CA LYS A 93 24.07 -6.59 -8.59
C LYS A 93 22.79 -6.83 -7.79
N VAL A 94 22.18 -7.99 -7.87
CA VAL A 94 21.07 -8.38 -6.98
C VAL A 94 21.53 -8.34 -5.53
N ASP A 95 22.64 -9.01 -5.22
CA ASP A 95 23.19 -9.11 -3.86
C ASP A 95 23.59 -7.73 -3.33
N ASP A 96 24.34 -6.95 -4.11
CA ASP A 96 24.74 -5.58 -3.75
C ASP A 96 23.54 -4.66 -3.50
N SER A 97 22.48 -4.77 -4.32
CA SER A 97 21.27 -3.98 -4.15
C SER A 97 20.50 -4.39 -2.88
N ILE A 98 20.39 -5.70 -2.60
CA ILE A 98 19.72 -6.20 -1.39
C ILE A 98 20.46 -5.70 -0.14
N HIS A 99 21.79 -5.81 -0.09
CA HIS A 99 22.59 -5.32 1.04
C HIS A 99 22.46 -3.80 1.21
N THR A 100 22.46 -3.03 0.11
CA THR A 100 22.35 -1.57 0.12
C THR A 100 21.01 -1.12 0.67
N ILE A 101 19.89 -1.66 0.17
CA ILE A 101 18.56 -1.25 0.64
C ILE A 101 18.29 -1.71 2.07
N TYR A 102 18.83 -2.85 2.46
CA TYR A 102 18.72 -3.33 3.84
C TYR A 102 19.49 -2.43 4.80
N ALA A 103 20.72 -2.03 4.46
CA ALA A 103 21.50 -1.05 5.21
C ALA A 103 20.78 0.30 5.33
N PHE A 104 20.22 0.79 4.22
CA PHE A 104 19.44 2.02 4.20
C PHE A 104 18.20 1.91 5.09
N SER A 105 17.50 0.77 5.06
CA SER A 105 16.31 0.55 5.90
C SER A 105 16.65 0.54 7.39
N ILE A 106 17.80 -0.04 7.79
CA ILE A 106 18.28 -0.02 9.17
C ILE A 106 18.57 1.42 9.62
N ILE A 107 19.36 2.15 8.84
CA ILE A 107 19.77 3.52 9.19
C ILE A 107 18.56 4.47 9.16
N GLY A 108 17.74 4.39 8.10
CA GLY A 108 16.58 5.23 7.94
C GLY A 108 15.52 4.99 9.03
N SER A 109 15.29 3.73 9.41
CA SER A 109 14.36 3.41 10.49
C SER A 109 14.88 3.85 11.86
N ALA A 110 16.18 3.73 12.13
CA ALA A 110 16.79 4.24 13.36
C ALA A 110 16.63 5.77 13.47
N ALA A 111 16.89 6.50 12.37
CA ALA A 111 16.67 7.94 12.32
C ALA A 111 15.18 8.29 12.54
N MET A 112 14.26 7.56 11.90
CA MET A 112 12.81 7.76 12.07
C MET A 112 12.31 7.43 13.46
N THR A 113 12.88 6.42 14.12
CA THR A 113 12.59 6.12 15.53
C THR A 113 12.92 7.34 16.40
N LEU A 114 14.11 7.90 16.27
CA LEU A 114 14.55 9.06 17.06
C LEU A 114 13.67 10.29 16.77
N ILE A 115 13.49 10.62 15.50
CA ILE A 115 12.66 11.76 15.06
C ILE A 115 11.21 11.56 15.52
N GLY A 116 10.63 10.38 15.30
CA GLY A 116 9.24 10.09 15.60
C GLY A 116 8.93 10.17 17.11
N ILE A 117 9.78 9.58 17.96
CA ILE A 117 9.59 9.64 19.42
C ILE A 117 9.67 11.08 19.94
N THR A 118 10.62 11.89 19.42
CA THR A 118 10.79 13.28 19.85
C THR A 118 9.73 14.21 19.26
N ALA A 119 9.34 14.01 18.00
CA ALA A 119 8.37 14.85 17.31
C ALA A 119 6.90 14.49 17.60
N ALA A 120 6.61 13.32 18.18
CA ALA A 120 5.23 12.86 18.43
C ALA A 120 4.32 13.92 19.09
N PRO A 121 4.72 14.63 20.19
CA PRO A 121 3.88 15.64 20.79
C PRO A 121 3.61 16.83 19.87
N ALA A 122 4.61 17.26 19.11
CA ALA A 122 4.48 18.38 18.17
C ALA A 122 3.56 18.04 17.00
N LEU A 123 3.69 16.83 16.44
CA LEU A 123 2.83 16.34 15.36
C LEU A 123 1.36 16.27 15.77
N LEU A 124 1.08 15.74 16.98
CA LEU A 124 -0.28 15.66 17.49
C LEU A 124 -0.90 17.02 17.77
N ARG A 125 -0.11 17.99 18.30
CA ARG A 125 -0.57 19.37 18.47
C ARG A 125 -0.86 20.05 17.14
N LEU A 126 0.00 19.84 16.13
CA LEU A 126 -0.22 20.37 14.78
C LEU A 126 -1.53 19.83 14.15
N MET A 127 -1.92 18.61 14.51
CA MET A 127 -3.16 17.99 14.06
C MET A 127 -4.39 18.38 14.90
N ASN A 128 -4.24 19.30 15.87
CA ASN A 128 -5.29 19.72 16.79
C ASN A 128 -5.95 18.54 17.52
N THR A 129 -5.13 17.57 17.96
CA THR A 129 -5.62 16.44 18.76
C THR A 129 -6.22 16.96 20.08
N PRO A 130 -7.45 16.54 20.46
CA PRO A 130 -8.08 16.95 21.70
C PRO A 130 -7.20 16.65 22.92
N GLU A 131 -7.18 17.56 23.90
CA GLU A 131 -6.32 17.42 25.10
C GLU A 131 -6.61 16.13 25.88
N GLU A 132 -7.88 15.71 25.91
CA GLU A 132 -8.31 14.45 26.57
C GLU A 132 -7.64 13.20 25.96
N LEU A 133 -7.30 13.24 24.68
CA LEU A 133 -6.67 12.12 23.95
C LEU A 133 -5.16 12.26 23.87
N MET A 134 -4.61 13.42 24.19
CA MET A 134 -3.21 13.78 23.93
C MET A 134 -2.24 12.81 24.62
N SER A 135 -2.47 12.48 25.89
CA SER A 135 -1.60 11.59 26.67
C SER A 135 -1.52 10.19 26.05
N ASP A 136 -2.66 9.59 25.73
CA ASP A 136 -2.74 8.24 25.17
C ASP A 136 -2.20 8.21 23.74
N SER A 137 -2.48 9.25 22.96
CA SER A 137 -1.95 9.39 21.58
C SER A 137 -0.43 9.53 21.56
N ILE A 138 0.16 10.32 22.48
CA ILE A 138 1.62 10.45 22.60
C ILE A 138 2.24 9.12 23.00
N LEU A 139 1.67 8.44 24.01
CA LEU A 139 2.15 7.14 24.46
C LEU A 139 2.12 6.11 23.32
N TYR A 140 0.99 6.00 22.64
CA TYR A 140 0.83 5.10 21.49
C TYR A 140 1.86 5.38 20.38
N LEU A 141 1.97 6.64 19.97
CA LEU A 141 2.92 7.02 18.90
C LEU A 141 4.37 6.75 19.31
N ARG A 142 4.77 7.05 20.53
CA ARG A 142 6.14 6.80 20.98
C ARG A 142 6.49 5.32 20.98
N ILE A 143 5.59 4.45 21.45
CA ILE A 143 5.79 2.99 21.42
C ILE A 143 5.81 2.51 19.96
N TYR A 144 4.91 3.00 19.12
CA TYR A 144 4.88 2.66 17.70
C TYR A 144 6.17 3.07 16.99
N PHE A 145 6.66 4.30 17.23
CA PHE A 145 7.93 4.75 16.65
C PHE A 145 9.15 3.98 17.18
N ALA A 146 9.13 3.51 18.42
CA ALA A 146 10.14 2.59 18.91
C ALA A 146 10.16 1.27 18.12
N GLY A 147 9.00 0.84 17.60
CA GLY A 147 8.85 -0.35 16.77
C GLY A 147 8.94 -0.13 15.26
N ILE A 148 9.04 1.12 14.77
CA ILE A 148 9.01 1.42 13.34
C ILE A 148 10.17 0.78 12.57
N PHE A 149 11.28 0.53 13.27
CA PHE A 149 12.40 -0.25 12.77
C PHE A 149 11.94 -1.61 12.20
N PHE A 150 11.14 -2.34 12.95
CA PHE A 150 10.66 -3.66 12.54
C PHE A 150 9.69 -3.58 11.35
N VAL A 151 8.85 -2.55 11.31
CA VAL A 151 7.94 -2.29 10.19
C VAL A 151 8.74 -2.07 8.89
N PHE A 152 9.83 -1.31 8.96
CA PHE A 152 10.68 -1.04 7.79
C PHE A 152 11.42 -2.29 7.32
N ILE A 153 12.02 -3.03 8.24
CA ILE A 153 12.73 -4.29 7.92
C ILE A 153 11.75 -5.28 7.30
N TYR A 154 10.54 -5.43 7.87
CA TYR A 154 9.53 -6.30 7.28
C TYR A 154 9.13 -5.86 5.86
N ASN A 155 8.78 -4.57 5.66
CA ASN A 155 8.36 -4.07 4.34
C ASN A 155 9.46 -4.21 3.29
N THR A 156 10.71 -3.91 3.67
CA THR A 156 11.88 -4.08 2.79
C THR A 156 12.08 -5.56 2.43
N GLY A 157 12.13 -6.44 3.40
CA GLY A 157 12.32 -7.88 3.16
C GLY A 157 11.20 -8.50 2.33
N ALA A 158 9.94 -8.12 2.61
CA ALA A 158 8.78 -8.56 1.84
C ALA A 158 8.82 -8.02 0.39
N GLY A 159 9.23 -6.76 0.20
CA GLY A 159 9.44 -6.16 -1.12
C GLY A 159 10.52 -6.89 -1.92
N LEU A 160 11.65 -7.20 -1.28
CA LEU A 160 12.76 -7.92 -1.88
C LEU A 160 12.39 -9.36 -2.27
N LEU A 161 11.70 -10.10 -1.38
CA LEU A 161 11.20 -11.44 -1.73
C LEU A 161 10.27 -11.39 -2.95
N ARG A 162 9.36 -10.42 -3.01
CA ARG A 162 8.51 -10.21 -4.19
C ARG A 162 9.34 -9.87 -5.43
N ALA A 163 10.35 -9.02 -5.32
CA ALA A 163 11.24 -8.67 -6.43
C ALA A 163 11.98 -9.89 -7.00
N LEU A 164 12.34 -10.86 -6.13
CA LEU A 164 12.92 -12.16 -6.50
C LEU A 164 11.88 -13.17 -7.04
N GLY A 165 10.60 -12.81 -7.08
CA GLY A 165 9.51 -13.66 -7.60
C GLY A 165 8.81 -14.51 -6.54
N ASP A 166 9.06 -14.28 -5.25
CA ASP A 166 8.40 -15.00 -4.16
C ASP A 166 7.37 -14.10 -3.45
N SER A 167 6.10 -14.31 -3.75
CA SER A 167 4.98 -13.63 -3.07
C SER A 167 4.39 -14.45 -1.91
N ARG A 168 4.73 -15.75 -1.79
CA ARG A 168 4.14 -16.65 -0.78
C ARG A 168 4.74 -16.47 0.61
N ARG A 169 6.07 -16.32 0.70
CA ARG A 169 6.73 -16.14 2.01
C ARG A 169 6.31 -14.85 2.72
N PRO A 170 6.21 -13.68 2.06
CA PRO A 170 5.59 -12.50 2.67
C PRO A 170 4.18 -12.73 3.19
N LEU A 171 3.35 -13.52 2.49
CA LEU A 171 2.02 -13.91 2.97
C LEU A 171 2.11 -14.70 4.28
N TYR A 172 2.97 -15.71 4.34
CA TYR A 172 3.14 -16.51 5.57
C TYR A 172 3.58 -15.65 6.76
N CYS A 173 4.47 -14.69 6.53
CA CYS A 173 4.85 -13.72 7.56
C CYS A 173 3.64 -12.93 8.08
N LEU A 174 2.77 -12.43 7.18
CA LEU A 174 1.57 -11.67 7.57
C LEU A 174 0.54 -12.54 8.30
N MET A 175 0.34 -13.78 7.88
CA MET A 175 -0.55 -14.71 8.58
C MET A 175 -0.08 -14.96 10.01
N ILE A 176 1.21 -15.25 10.19
CA ILE A 176 1.82 -15.46 11.50
C ILE A 176 1.72 -14.18 12.35
N CYS A 177 2.05 -13.02 11.75
CA CYS A 177 1.94 -11.73 12.41
C CYS A 177 0.51 -11.44 12.89
N CYS A 178 -0.49 -11.68 12.05
CA CYS A 178 -1.90 -11.49 12.38
C CYS A 178 -2.31 -12.32 13.61
N VAL A 179 -1.98 -13.60 13.64
CA VAL A 179 -2.30 -14.48 14.77
C VAL A 179 -1.59 -14.03 16.04
N ILE A 180 -0.30 -13.73 15.96
CA ILE A 180 0.50 -13.28 17.11
C ILE A 180 -0.02 -11.95 17.64
N ASN A 181 -0.32 -11.00 16.75
CA ASN A 181 -0.85 -9.69 17.14
C ASN A 181 -2.16 -9.84 17.92
N ILE A 182 -3.12 -10.62 17.39
CA ILE A 182 -4.41 -10.87 18.07
C ILE A 182 -4.20 -11.50 19.45
N VAL A 183 -3.32 -12.50 19.55
CA VAL A 183 -3.02 -13.16 20.84
C VAL A 183 -2.38 -12.19 21.82
N LEU A 184 -1.44 -11.37 21.36
CA LEU A 184 -0.78 -10.36 22.19
C LEU A 184 -1.75 -9.25 22.61
N ASP A 185 -2.64 -8.80 21.73
CA ASP A 185 -3.69 -7.81 22.07
C ASP A 185 -4.58 -8.35 23.19
N LEU A 186 -5.07 -9.58 23.07
CA LEU A 186 -5.89 -10.20 24.12
C LEU A 186 -5.10 -10.34 25.42
N LEU A 187 -3.84 -10.76 25.37
CA LEU A 187 -3.00 -10.92 26.55
C LEU A 187 -2.69 -9.58 27.23
N LEU A 188 -2.22 -8.59 26.44
CA LEU A 188 -1.73 -7.32 26.99
C LEU A 188 -2.85 -6.36 27.33
N ILE A 189 -3.92 -6.30 26.54
CA ILE A 189 -5.04 -5.40 26.75
C ILE A 189 -6.03 -6.00 27.74
N VAL A 190 -6.50 -7.25 27.50
CA VAL A 190 -7.55 -7.86 28.31
C VAL A 190 -6.96 -8.56 29.54
N GLY A 191 -5.86 -9.31 29.37
CA GLY A 191 -5.24 -10.06 30.47
C GLY A 191 -4.48 -9.19 31.46
N LEU A 192 -3.64 -8.27 30.98
CA LEU A 192 -2.77 -7.42 31.78
C LEU A 192 -3.32 -5.99 32.01
N GLY A 193 -4.39 -5.59 31.32
CA GLY A 193 -5.01 -4.28 31.48
C GLY A 193 -4.14 -3.09 31.05
N LEU A 194 -3.20 -3.28 30.11
CA LEU A 194 -2.25 -2.24 29.69
C LEU A 194 -2.87 -1.18 28.76
N GLY A 195 -4.16 -1.29 28.42
CA GLY A 195 -4.88 -0.30 27.63
C GLY A 195 -4.21 0.00 26.29
N VAL A 196 -4.08 1.30 25.98
CA VAL A 196 -3.46 1.78 24.73
C VAL A 196 -2.00 1.34 24.58
N ALA A 197 -1.24 1.29 25.67
CA ALA A 197 0.14 0.79 25.64
C ALA A 197 0.19 -0.69 25.22
N GLY A 198 -0.78 -1.50 25.67
CA GLY A 198 -0.90 -2.91 25.31
C GLY A 198 -1.03 -3.10 23.79
N ALA A 199 -1.91 -2.34 23.13
CA ALA A 199 -2.09 -2.36 21.69
C ALA A 199 -0.79 -1.99 20.94
N ALA A 200 -0.13 -0.92 21.36
CA ALA A 200 1.12 -0.49 20.74
C ALA A 200 2.24 -1.53 20.89
N ILE A 201 2.37 -2.15 22.07
CA ILE A 201 3.38 -3.18 22.36
C ILE A 201 3.05 -4.46 21.57
N ALA A 202 1.80 -4.87 21.48
CA ALA A 202 1.39 -6.04 20.68
C ALA A 202 1.78 -5.86 19.21
N THR A 203 1.49 -4.69 18.65
CA THR A 203 1.89 -4.34 17.27
C THR A 203 3.42 -4.35 17.12
N LEU A 204 4.16 -3.75 18.05
CA LEU A 204 5.63 -3.72 18.02
C LEU A 204 6.21 -5.14 18.04
N LEU A 205 5.76 -5.99 18.95
CA LEU A 205 6.26 -7.36 19.08
C LEU A 205 5.91 -8.24 17.87
N SER A 206 4.69 -8.17 17.36
CA SER A 206 4.27 -8.91 16.18
C SER A 206 5.02 -8.49 14.93
N GLN A 207 5.26 -7.20 14.74
CA GLN A 207 6.10 -6.68 13.65
C GLN A 207 7.57 -7.08 13.83
N GLY A 208 8.08 -7.12 15.06
CA GLY A 208 9.42 -7.61 15.36
C GLY A 208 9.61 -9.07 14.93
N ILE A 209 8.66 -9.93 15.27
CA ILE A 209 8.68 -11.34 14.85
C ILE A 209 8.62 -11.44 13.32
N SER A 210 7.76 -10.66 12.66
CA SER A 210 7.66 -10.63 11.20
C SER A 210 8.96 -10.18 10.53
N ALA A 211 9.64 -9.16 11.09
CA ALA A 211 10.92 -8.68 10.61
C ALA A 211 12.00 -9.77 10.70
N VAL A 212 12.04 -10.53 11.80
CA VAL A 212 12.96 -11.66 11.96
C VAL A 212 12.65 -12.75 10.94
N ILE A 213 11.38 -13.16 10.81
CA ILE A 213 10.97 -14.23 9.89
C ILE A 213 11.30 -13.87 8.45
N VAL A 214 10.97 -12.66 7.99
CA VAL A 214 11.25 -12.22 6.61
C VAL A 214 12.75 -12.15 6.33
N THR A 215 13.55 -11.71 7.30
CA THR A 215 15.01 -11.67 7.21
C THR A 215 15.58 -13.09 7.08
N VAL A 216 15.12 -14.02 7.92
CA VAL A 216 15.53 -15.43 7.86
C VAL A 216 15.13 -16.06 6.52
N PHE A 217 13.94 -15.75 6.01
CA PHE A 217 13.53 -16.23 4.69
C PHE A 217 14.46 -15.72 3.60
N LEU A 218 14.83 -14.44 3.64
CA LEU A 218 15.75 -13.85 2.66
C LEU A 218 17.14 -14.50 2.74
N MET A 219 17.68 -14.71 3.94
CA MET A 219 18.98 -15.38 4.17
C MET A 219 19.01 -16.85 3.71
N ARG A 220 17.85 -17.52 3.69
CA ARG A 220 17.73 -18.92 3.25
C ARG A 220 17.57 -19.07 1.74
N GLN A 221 17.42 -17.98 0.99
CA GLN A 221 17.22 -17.99 -0.47
C GLN A 221 18.54 -18.04 -1.26
N LYS A 222 19.50 -18.87 -0.81
CA LYS A 222 20.83 -18.96 -1.42
C LYS A 222 20.85 -19.26 -2.92
N ASP A 223 19.79 -19.87 -3.45
CA ASP A 223 19.64 -20.12 -4.89
C ASP A 223 19.34 -18.85 -5.68
N LEU A 224 18.70 -17.85 -5.06
CA LEU A 224 18.25 -16.61 -5.70
C LEU A 224 19.15 -15.42 -5.38
N CYS A 225 19.65 -15.31 -4.15
CA CYS A 225 20.54 -14.24 -3.69
C CYS A 225 21.45 -14.74 -2.57
N ASP A 226 22.60 -14.10 -2.41
CA ASP A 226 23.50 -14.35 -1.29
C ASP A 226 23.42 -13.19 -0.29
N PHE A 227 22.42 -13.25 0.59
CA PHE A 227 22.19 -12.24 1.61
C PHE A 227 22.69 -12.67 2.98
N SER A 228 23.56 -11.87 3.58
CA SER A 228 24.12 -12.06 4.92
C SER A 228 24.11 -10.77 5.72
N LEU A 229 23.62 -10.82 6.96
CA LEU A 229 23.61 -9.65 7.86
C LEU A 229 25.05 -9.17 8.20
N LYS A 230 26.06 -10.03 8.07
CA LYS A 230 27.46 -9.67 8.31
C LYS A 230 28.09 -8.88 7.17
N GLU A 231 27.51 -8.96 5.99
CA GLU A 231 28.01 -8.33 4.76
C GLU A 231 27.21 -7.09 4.35
N ILE A 232 26.32 -6.60 5.25
CA ILE A 232 25.54 -5.41 5.01
C ILE A 232 26.48 -4.23 4.72
N ARG A 233 26.32 -3.65 3.53
CA ARG A 233 27.12 -2.54 3.03
C ARG A 233 26.29 -1.61 2.15
N ILE A 234 26.69 -0.36 2.07
CA ILE A 234 26.06 0.63 1.20
C ILE A 234 26.93 0.83 -0.04
N HIS A 235 26.34 0.59 -1.20
CA HIS A 235 26.90 0.99 -2.48
C HIS A 235 26.31 2.35 -2.89
N PRO A 236 27.07 3.47 -2.85
CA PRO A 236 26.49 4.82 -3.06
C PRO A 236 25.78 4.98 -4.41
N LYS A 237 26.28 4.34 -5.47
CA LYS A 237 25.68 4.39 -6.80
C LYS A 237 24.32 3.67 -6.84
N LEU A 238 24.21 2.51 -6.19
CA LEU A 238 22.97 1.75 -6.09
C LEU A 238 21.96 2.48 -5.20
N LEU A 239 22.39 2.95 -4.03
CA LEU A 239 21.55 3.73 -3.13
C LEU A 239 20.96 4.96 -3.85
N LYS A 240 21.79 5.71 -4.60
CA LYS A 240 21.30 6.84 -5.40
C LYS A 240 20.21 6.40 -6.38
N SER A 241 20.41 5.29 -7.08
CA SER A 241 19.42 4.77 -8.03
C SER A 241 18.14 4.31 -7.34
N GLU A 242 18.26 3.62 -6.20
CA GLU A 242 17.13 3.15 -5.37
C GLU A 242 16.31 4.31 -4.81
N LEU A 243 16.98 5.37 -4.33
CA LEU A 243 16.31 6.58 -3.86
C LEU A 243 15.64 7.35 -5.00
N LEU A 244 16.29 7.46 -6.17
CA LEU A 244 15.69 8.11 -7.34
C LEU A 244 14.43 7.41 -7.83
N LEU A 245 14.34 6.08 -7.68
CA LEU A 245 13.15 5.32 -8.02
C LEU A 245 12.12 5.28 -6.86
N GLY A 246 12.57 5.30 -5.62
CA GLY A 246 11.71 5.17 -4.44
C GLY A 246 11.08 6.48 -3.99
N LEU A 247 11.84 7.58 -3.97
CA LEU A 247 11.34 8.88 -3.49
C LEU A 247 10.08 9.37 -4.22
N PRO A 248 9.99 9.27 -5.57
CA PRO A 248 8.75 9.63 -6.27
C PRO A 248 7.55 8.80 -5.82
N GLY A 249 7.74 7.51 -5.56
CA GLY A 249 6.70 6.63 -5.03
C GLY A 249 6.24 7.03 -3.63
N GLY A 250 7.18 7.31 -2.73
CA GLY A 250 6.89 7.81 -1.39
C GLY A 250 6.12 9.14 -1.43
N PHE A 251 6.56 10.07 -2.25
CA PHE A 251 5.87 11.35 -2.46
C PHE A 251 4.44 11.15 -3.00
N GLN A 252 4.26 10.26 -3.98
CA GLN A 252 2.94 9.94 -4.53
C GLN A 252 1.97 9.45 -3.44
N TYR A 253 2.39 8.53 -2.56
CA TYR A 253 1.56 8.04 -1.46
C TYR A 253 1.23 9.12 -0.43
N ALA A 254 2.19 10.01 -0.12
CA ALA A 254 1.94 11.16 0.75
C ALA A 254 0.89 12.11 0.16
N MET A 255 0.98 12.40 -1.14
CA MET A 255 0.01 13.24 -1.85
C MET A 255 -1.40 12.63 -1.89
N TYR A 256 -1.50 11.30 -2.03
CA TYR A 256 -2.79 10.61 -1.89
C TYR A 256 -3.40 10.82 -0.50
N SER A 257 -2.61 10.68 0.55
CA SER A 257 -3.08 10.87 1.94
C SER A 257 -3.58 12.29 2.15
N ILE A 258 -2.84 13.30 1.70
CA ILE A 258 -3.23 14.71 1.80
C ILE A 258 -4.52 14.99 1.02
N SER A 259 -4.62 14.50 -0.22
CA SER A 259 -5.82 14.66 -1.04
C SER A 259 -7.06 14.05 -0.39
N ASN A 260 -6.93 12.85 0.18
CA ASN A 260 -8.03 12.18 0.88
C ASN A 260 -8.47 12.94 2.15
N MET A 261 -7.53 13.56 2.89
CA MET A 261 -7.87 14.42 4.04
C MET A 261 -8.69 15.65 3.61
N ILE A 262 -8.36 16.28 2.48
CA ILE A 262 -9.11 17.44 1.95
C ILE A 262 -10.52 17.00 1.54
N ILE A 263 -10.67 15.87 0.87
CA ILE A 263 -11.98 15.33 0.50
C ILE A 263 -12.80 15.00 1.75
N GLN A 264 -12.20 14.37 2.75
CA GLN A 264 -12.87 14.07 4.03
C GLN A 264 -13.37 15.35 4.70
N SER A 265 -12.54 16.41 4.71
CA SER A 265 -12.95 17.72 5.24
C SER A 265 -14.13 18.33 4.48
N ALA A 266 -14.19 18.14 3.16
CA ALA A 266 -15.32 18.59 2.36
C ALA A 266 -16.60 17.77 2.65
N LEU A 267 -16.47 16.45 2.82
CA LEU A 267 -17.60 15.56 3.17
C LEU A 267 -18.17 15.86 4.56
N ASN A 268 -17.33 16.25 5.52
CA ASN A 268 -17.76 16.58 6.87
C ASN A 268 -18.77 17.76 6.89
N LYS A 269 -18.77 18.63 5.88
CA LYS A 269 -19.71 19.75 5.76
C LYS A 269 -21.16 19.32 5.46
N PHE A 270 -21.36 18.08 5.00
CA PHE A 270 -22.71 17.56 4.68
C PHE A 270 -23.39 16.88 5.87
N GLY A 271 -22.80 16.93 7.06
CA GLY A 271 -23.40 16.42 8.29
C GLY A 271 -22.96 15.02 8.70
N THR A 272 -23.36 14.62 9.91
CA THR A 272 -22.92 13.40 10.58
C THR A 272 -23.32 12.13 9.84
N ASP A 273 -24.54 12.10 9.25
CA ASP A 273 -25.04 10.94 8.51
C ASP A 273 -24.20 10.69 7.24
N THR A 274 -23.77 11.75 6.57
CA THR A 274 -22.86 11.65 5.41
C THR A 274 -21.49 11.11 5.82
N VAL A 275 -20.96 11.54 6.95
CA VAL A 275 -19.69 11.04 7.48
C VAL A 275 -19.79 9.56 7.85
N ALA A 276 -20.89 9.16 8.50
CA ALA A 276 -21.16 7.76 8.84
C ALA A 276 -21.31 6.89 7.57
N ALA A 277 -22.06 7.39 6.58
CA ALA A 277 -22.21 6.71 5.29
C ALA A 277 -20.88 6.56 4.55
N TRP A 278 -20.04 7.59 4.55
CA TRP A 278 -18.70 7.56 3.96
C TRP A 278 -17.78 6.55 4.66
N ALA A 279 -17.83 6.47 5.98
CA ALA A 279 -17.07 5.50 6.75
C ALA A 279 -17.49 4.05 6.43
N ALA A 280 -18.81 3.77 6.34
CA ALA A 280 -19.33 2.47 5.95
C ALA A 280 -18.96 2.12 4.50
N TYR A 281 -19.17 3.06 3.57
CA TYR A 281 -18.79 2.90 2.17
C TYR A 281 -17.29 2.63 2.00
N GLY A 282 -16.44 3.34 2.73
CA GLY A 282 -14.98 3.15 2.71
C GLY A 282 -14.52 1.74 3.10
N LYS A 283 -15.29 1.01 3.94
CA LYS A 283 -15.01 -0.40 4.26
C LYS A 283 -15.29 -1.32 3.07
N LEU A 284 -16.34 -1.02 2.29
CA LEU A 284 -16.67 -1.76 1.07
C LEU A 284 -15.70 -1.41 -0.07
N ASP A 285 -15.40 -0.14 -0.22
CA ASP A 285 -14.47 0.40 -1.22
C ASP A 285 -13.03 -0.14 -1.04
N ALA A 286 -12.60 -0.35 0.20
CA ALA A 286 -11.27 -0.89 0.52
C ALA A 286 -10.99 -2.24 -0.16
N ILE A 287 -12.01 -3.08 -0.40
CA ILE A 287 -11.86 -4.36 -1.08
C ILE A 287 -11.42 -4.14 -2.54
N VAL A 288 -12.00 -3.15 -3.22
CA VAL A 288 -11.65 -2.82 -4.61
C VAL A 288 -10.20 -2.34 -4.70
N TRP A 289 -9.82 -1.44 -3.80
CA TRP A 289 -8.44 -0.91 -3.73
C TRP A 289 -7.40 -2.00 -3.42
N MET A 290 -7.75 -2.94 -2.55
CA MET A 290 -6.90 -4.07 -2.20
C MET A 290 -6.65 -4.98 -3.41
N VAL A 291 -7.68 -5.25 -4.21
CA VAL A 291 -7.58 -6.10 -5.41
C VAL A 291 -6.75 -5.40 -6.48
N SER A 292 -7.09 -4.16 -6.87
CA SER A 292 -6.32 -3.41 -7.88
C SER A 292 -4.87 -3.15 -7.44
N GLY A 293 -4.65 -2.82 -6.18
CA GLY A 293 -3.30 -2.64 -5.62
C GLY A 293 -2.45 -3.91 -5.68
N ALA A 294 -3.06 -5.09 -5.47
CA ALA A 294 -2.36 -6.37 -5.62
C ALA A 294 -1.96 -6.62 -7.08
N PHE A 295 -2.79 -6.27 -8.06
CA PHE A 295 -2.41 -6.29 -9.49
C PHE A 295 -1.30 -5.28 -9.81
N GLY A 296 -1.36 -4.07 -9.24
CA GLY A 296 -0.32 -3.04 -9.37
C GLY A 296 1.06 -3.53 -8.89
N ILE A 297 1.12 -4.19 -7.72
CA ILE A 297 2.36 -4.80 -7.20
C ILE A 297 2.81 -5.96 -8.10
N ALA A 298 1.90 -6.83 -8.50
CA ALA A 298 2.21 -7.98 -9.33
C ALA A 298 2.79 -7.55 -10.68
N ILE A 299 2.15 -6.60 -11.38
CA ILE A 299 2.63 -6.15 -12.69
C ILE A 299 3.97 -5.40 -12.59
N THR A 300 4.22 -4.67 -11.50
CA THR A 300 5.50 -3.99 -11.28
C THR A 300 6.66 -5.00 -11.27
N THR A 301 6.53 -6.10 -10.53
CA THR A 301 7.54 -7.16 -10.48
C THR A 301 7.67 -7.90 -11.82
N PHE A 302 6.53 -8.27 -12.43
CA PHE A 302 6.52 -8.95 -13.73
C PHE A 302 7.22 -8.15 -14.81
N VAL A 303 6.87 -6.87 -14.91
CA VAL A 303 7.49 -5.97 -15.88
C VAL A 303 8.96 -5.75 -15.53
N GLY A 304 9.31 -5.54 -14.25
CA GLY A 304 10.68 -5.34 -13.82
C GLY A 304 11.59 -6.48 -14.26
N GLN A 305 11.21 -7.73 -13.97
CA GLN A 305 12.00 -8.91 -14.34
C GLN A 305 12.06 -9.11 -15.86
N ASN A 306 10.95 -8.99 -16.58
CA ASN A 306 10.95 -9.15 -18.04
C ASN A 306 11.68 -8.02 -18.77
N TYR A 307 11.64 -6.80 -18.24
CA TYR A 307 12.37 -5.66 -18.76
C TYR A 307 13.88 -5.83 -18.55
N GLY A 308 14.29 -6.25 -17.35
CA GLY A 308 15.69 -6.59 -17.06
C GLY A 308 16.22 -7.73 -17.94
N ALA A 309 15.37 -8.73 -18.23
CA ALA A 309 15.70 -9.83 -19.16
C ALA A 309 15.70 -9.44 -20.65
N GLY A 310 15.39 -8.18 -21.01
CA GLY A 310 15.28 -7.73 -22.41
C GLY A 310 14.07 -8.27 -23.15
N LYS A 311 13.10 -8.89 -22.47
CA LYS A 311 11.92 -9.54 -23.07
C LYS A 311 10.76 -8.56 -23.27
N TYR A 312 10.95 -7.53 -24.09
CA TYR A 312 9.99 -6.42 -24.27
C TYR A 312 8.62 -6.85 -24.82
N ASP A 313 8.56 -7.86 -25.67
CA ASP A 313 7.28 -8.40 -26.15
C ASP A 313 6.48 -9.05 -25.02
N ARG A 314 7.20 -9.70 -24.08
CA ARG A 314 6.58 -10.29 -22.90
C ARG A 314 6.10 -9.21 -21.92
N VAL A 315 6.83 -8.09 -21.79
CA VAL A 315 6.37 -6.90 -21.05
C VAL A 315 5.02 -6.43 -21.59
N ARG A 316 4.88 -6.23 -22.91
CA ARG A 316 3.63 -5.80 -23.54
C ARG A 316 2.48 -6.78 -23.31
N LYS A 317 2.76 -8.08 -23.51
CA LYS A 317 1.74 -9.13 -23.26
C LYS A 317 1.31 -9.17 -21.81
N SER A 318 2.25 -9.05 -20.85
CA SER A 318 1.95 -9.05 -19.43
C SER A 318 1.05 -7.89 -19.02
N ILE A 319 1.29 -6.69 -19.55
CA ILE A 319 0.47 -5.50 -19.29
C ILE A 319 -0.96 -5.71 -19.81
N ARG A 320 -1.13 -6.19 -21.05
CA ARG A 320 -2.45 -6.45 -21.62
C ARG A 320 -3.23 -7.51 -20.84
N VAL A 321 -2.55 -8.60 -20.47
CA VAL A 321 -3.16 -9.68 -19.68
C VAL A 321 -3.55 -9.16 -18.29
N CYS A 322 -2.68 -8.39 -17.63
CA CYS A 322 -2.96 -7.80 -16.32
C CYS A 322 -4.16 -6.85 -16.37
N ILE A 323 -4.23 -5.95 -17.38
CA ILE A 323 -5.39 -5.07 -17.59
C ILE A 323 -6.66 -5.90 -17.74
N GLY A 324 -6.66 -6.96 -18.55
CA GLY A 324 -7.84 -7.82 -18.75
C GLY A 324 -8.28 -8.51 -17.46
N MET A 325 -7.34 -8.97 -16.65
CA MET A 325 -7.62 -9.65 -15.37
C MET A 325 -8.13 -8.70 -14.31
N ASP A 326 -7.48 -7.54 -14.11
CA ASP A 326 -7.90 -6.52 -13.15
C ASP A 326 -9.24 -5.90 -13.56
N PHE A 327 -9.47 -5.68 -14.87
CA PHE A 327 -10.74 -5.22 -15.40
C PHE A 327 -11.87 -6.22 -15.11
N ALA A 328 -11.64 -7.52 -15.34
CA ALA A 328 -12.62 -8.55 -15.03
C ALA A 328 -12.91 -8.62 -13.51
N ALA A 329 -11.87 -8.48 -12.68
CA ALA A 329 -12.02 -8.43 -11.23
C ALA A 329 -12.78 -7.17 -10.77
N ALA A 330 -12.47 -6.00 -11.33
CA ALA A 330 -13.17 -4.75 -11.03
C ALA A 330 -14.65 -4.79 -11.41
N ILE A 331 -14.99 -5.34 -12.58
CA ILE A 331 -16.39 -5.52 -13.01
C ILE A 331 -17.10 -6.51 -12.09
N LEU A 332 -16.47 -7.64 -11.75
CA LEU A 332 -17.07 -8.62 -10.84
C LEU A 332 -17.34 -7.99 -9.47
N LEU A 333 -16.38 -7.29 -8.90
CA LEU A 333 -16.56 -6.60 -7.61
C LEU A 333 -17.62 -5.51 -7.68
N MET A 334 -17.63 -4.72 -8.76
CA MET A 334 -18.69 -3.72 -8.99
C MET A 334 -20.07 -4.38 -9.00
N LEU A 335 -20.24 -5.48 -9.74
CA LEU A 335 -21.51 -6.20 -9.81
C LEU A 335 -21.91 -6.76 -8.44
N LEU A 336 -20.98 -7.36 -7.70
CA LEU A 336 -21.24 -7.87 -6.36
C LEU A 336 -21.65 -6.73 -5.40
N LEU A 337 -20.94 -5.61 -5.41
CA LEU A 337 -21.24 -4.46 -4.57
C LEU A 337 -22.62 -3.87 -4.91
N VAL A 338 -22.94 -3.72 -6.20
CA VAL A 338 -24.22 -3.15 -6.64
C VAL A 338 -25.39 -4.12 -6.40
N CYS A 339 -25.23 -5.41 -6.68
CA CYS A 339 -26.28 -6.41 -6.47
C CYS A 339 -26.59 -6.62 -4.98
N PHE A 340 -25.58 -6.65 -4.13
CA PHE A 340 -25.71 -6.86 -2.69
C PHE A 340 -25.61 -5.57 -1.87
N ARG A 341 -25.78 -4.41 -2.48
CA ARG A 341 -25.57 -3.09 -1.87
C ARG A 341 -26.29 -2.91 -0.52
N ILE A 342 -27.59 -3.27 -0.44
CA ILE A 342 -28.39 -3.10 0.77
C ILE A 342 -27.88 -3.99 1.91
N PRO A 343 -27.79 -5.34 1.77
CA PRO A 343 -27.29 -6.18 2.86
C PRO A 343 -25.84 -5.85 3.25
N LEU A 344 -24.99 -5.42 2.31
CA LEU A 344 -23.62 -5.04 2.61
C LEU A 344 -23.53 -3.77 3.48
N PHE A 345 -24.39 -2.76 3.22
CA PHE A 345 -24.45 -1.58 4.10
C PHE A 345 -24.99 -1.91 5.48
N HIS A 346 -26.03 -2.77 5.58
CA HIS A 346 -26.61 -3.17 6.86
C HIS A 346 -25.65 -3.97 7.77
N ILE A 347 -24.54 -4.52 7.22
CA ILE A 347 -23.47 -5.09 8.05
C ILE A 347 -22.82 -4.03 8.95
N PHE A 348 -22.75 -2.78 8.47
CA PHE A 348 -22.02 -1.70 9.14
C PHE A 348 -22.94 -0.67 9.80
N VAL A 349 -24.14 -0.46 9.26
CA VAL A 349 -25.04 0.61 9.69
C VAL A 349 -26.49 0.12 9.65
N THR A 350 -27.25 0.45 10.70
CA THR A 350 -28.67 0.12 10.85
C THR A 350 -29.59 1.30 10.55
N ASP A 351 -29.06 2.54 10.50
CA ASP A 351 -29.82 3.75 10.22
C ASP A 351 -30.12 3.87 8.72
N GLU A 352 -31.40 3.90 8.36
CA GLU A 352 -31.86 3.92 6.98
C GLU A 352 -31.45 5.19 6.22
N ASN A 353 -31.37 6.37 6.88
CA ASN A 353 -30.90 7.60 6.26
C ASN A 353 -29.43 7.46 5.84
N VAL A 354 -28.62 6.89 6.73
CA VAL A 354 -27.19 6.66 6.47
C VAL A 354 -27.01 5.64 5.33
N VAL A 355 -27.83 4.59 5.31
CA VAL A 355 -27.82 3.60 4.22
C VAL A 355 -28.19 4.26 2.89
N GLU A 356 -29.25 5.09 2.84
CA GLU A 356 -29.66 5.77 1.60
C GLU A 356 -28.55 6.69 1.05
N ILE A 357 -27.89 7.46 1.93
CA ILE A 357 -26.74 8.29 1.53
C ILE A 357 -25.60 7.42 1.00
N GLY A 358 -25.28 6.33 1.68
CA GLY A 358 -24.26 5.37 1.25
C GLY A 358 -24.56 4.72 -0.11
N LEU A 359 -25.81 4.39 -0.37
CA LEU A 359 -26.27 3.87 -1.67
C LEU A 359 -26.10 4.89 -2.79
N LYS A 360 -26.34 6.21 -2.51
CA LYS A 360 -26.06 7.29 -3.46
C LYS A 360 -24.57 7.41 -3.75
N MET A 361 -23.72 7.30 -2.72
CA MET A 361 -22.26 7.28 -2.89
C MET A 361 -21.81 6.13 -3.80
N MET A 362 -22.29 4.92 -3.51
CA MET A 362 -21.99 3.74 -4.31
C MET A 362 -22.48 3.89 -5.76
N ALA A 363 -23.69 4.38 -5.98
CA ALA A 363 -24.22 4.61 -7.32
C ALA A 363 -23.41 5.63 -8.13
N THR A 364 -22.78 6.61 -7.44
CA THR A 364 -21.95 7.64 -8.08
C THR A 364 -20.56 7.13 -8.43
N MET A 365 -19.97 6.25 -7.63
CA MET A 365 -18.56 5.86 -7.77
C MET A 365 -18.36 4.46 -8.34
N ALA A 366 -19.12 3.47 -7.88
CA ALA A 366 -18.89 2.06 -8.22
C ALA A 366 -18.95 1.75 -9.74
N PRO A 367 -19.84 2.35 -10.55
CA PRO A 367 -19.87 2.11 -12.01
C PRO A 367 -18.57 2.48 -12.73
N PHE A 368 -17.69 3.22 -12.09
CA PHE A 368 -16.45 3.76 -12.69
C PHE A 368 -15.17 3.12 -12.16
N TYR A 369 -15.23 2.11 -11.29
CA TYR A 369 -14.02 1.44 -10.75
C TYR A 369 -13.11 0.86 -11.84
N TRP A 370 -13.68 0.37 -12.94
CA TRP A 370 -12.90 -0.16 -14.06
C TRP A 370 -11.97 0.87 -14.72
N LEU A 371 -12.24 2.19 -14.55
CA LEU A 371 -11.36 3.23 -15.05
C LEU A 371 -10.03 3.25 -14.27
N PHE A 372 -10.07 2.99 -12.97
CA PHE A 372 -8.88 2.99 -12.13
C PHE A 372 -7.90 1.88 -12.49
N VAL A 373 -8.37 0.78 -13.06
CA VAL A 373 -7.52 -0.32 -13.56
C VAL A 373 -6.40 0.19 -14.46
N PHE A 374 -6.70 1.09 -15.38
CA PHE A 374 -5.70 1.66 -16.29
C PHE A 374 -4.64 2.47 -15.52
N THR A 375 -5.08 3.25 -14.54
CA THR A 375 -4.18 4.03 -13.68
C THR A 375 -3.22 3.11 -12.93
N GLU A 376 -3.73 2.06 -12.28
CA GLU A 376 -2.93 1.19 -11.43
C GLU A 376 -1.98 0.30 -12.22
N VAL A 377 -2.48 -0.34 -13.29
CA VAL A 377 -1.67 -1.27 -14.10
C VAL A 377 -0.61 -0.51 -14.90
N PHE A 378 -0.93 0.64 -15.52
CA PHE A 378 0.08 1.41 -16.25
C PHE A 378 1.10 2.04 -15.32
N SER A 379 0.69 2.60 -14.17
CA SER A 379 1.61 3.11 -13.16
C SER A 379 2.57 2.03 -12.68
N GLY A 380 2.05 0.84 -12.34
CA GLY A 380 2.86 -0.30 -11.93
C GLY A 380 3.82 -0.78 -13.02
N ALA A 381 3.35 -0.88 -14.26
CA ALA A 381 4.17 -1.30 -15.41
C ALA A 381 5.30 -0.31 -15.70
N LEU A 382 5.01 0.99 -15.73
CA LEU A 382 6.02 2.04 -15.95
C LEU A 382 7.05 2.05 -14.84
N ARG A 383 6.62 1.92 -13.57
CA ARG A 383 7.55 1.73 -12.43
C ARG A 383 8.44 0.51 -12.64
N GLY A 384 7.87 -0.63 -13.04
CA GLY A 384 8.64 -1.84 -13.35
C GLY A 384 9.71 -1.64 -14.44
N MET A 385 9.45 -0.75 -15.41
CA MET A 385 10.44 -0.34 -16.42
C MET A 385 11.47 0.68 -15.90
N GLY A 386 11.40 1.10 -14.65
CA GLY A 386 12.27 2.13 -14.06
C GLY A 386 11.83 3.56 -14.34
N ASP A 387 10.66 3.77 -14.95
CA ASP A 387 10.09 5.09 -15.20
C ASP A 387 9.11 5.43 -14.07
N VAL A 388 9.56 6.18 -13.07
CA VAL A 388 8.79 6.48 -11.85
C VAL A 388 8.35 7.93 -11.77
N ILE A 389 9.10 8.85 -12.40
CA ILE A 389 8.84 10.29 -12.30
C ILE A 389 7.54 10.65 -13.02
N VAL A 390 7.38 10.18 -14.26
CA VAL A 390 6.20 10.53 -15.05
C VAL A 390 4.93 9.91 -14.49
N PRO A 391 4.88 8.62 -14.09
CA PRO A 391 3.76 8.05 -13.35
C PRO A 391 3.40 8.83 -12.07
N MET A 392 4.40 9.24 -11.29
CA MET A 392 4.18 10.08 -10.11
C MET A 392 3.52 11.41 -10.50
N LEU A 393 4.05 12.11 -11.51
CA LEU A 393 3.50 13.40 -11.94
C LEU A 393 2.07 13.28 -12.49
N ILE A 394 1.79 12.24 -13.31
CA ILE A 394 0.45 11.96 -13.83
C ILE A 394 -0.52 11.69 -12.68
N THR A 395 -0.14 10.85 -11.72
CA THR A 395 -1.01 10.51 -10.59
C THR A 395 -1.19 11.69 -9.64
N THR A 396 -0.11 12.36 -9.26
CA THR A 396 -0.19 13.54 -8.36
C THR A 396 -0.96 14.68 -9.00
N GLY A 397 -0.72 14.96 -10.28
CA GLY A 397 -1.45 16.01 -11.02
C GLY A 397 -2.89 15.62 -11.34
N GLY A 398 -3.08 14.44 -11.93
CA GLY A 398 -4.38 14.00 -12.44
C GLY A 398 -5.36 13.49 -11.37
N ILE A 399 -4.85 13.00 -10.24
CA ILE A 399 -5.70 12.59 -9.11
C ILE A 399 -5.61 13.62 -7.98
N CYS A 400 -4.45 13.78 -7.35
CA CYS A 400 -4.37 14.52 -6.10
C CYS A 400 -4.64 16.01 -6.30
N LEU A 401 -3.88 16.67 -7.16
CA LEU A 401 -4.05 18.12 -7.42
C LEU A 401 -5.41 18.42 -8.06
N PHE A 402 -5.83 17.62 -9.05
CA PHE A 402 -7.13 17.76 -9.69
C PHE A 402 -8.29 17.72 -8.68
N ARG A 403 -8.27 16.75 -7.73
CA ARG A 403 -9.31 16.64 -6.71
C ARG A 403 -9.33 17.84 -5.78
N VAL A 404 -8.17 18.36 -5.41
CA VAL A 404 -8.05 19.57 -4.59
C VAL A 404 -8.68 20.77 -5.34
N VAL A 405 -8.30 20.97 -6.62
CA VAL A 405 -8.85 22.03 -7.46
C VAL A 405 -10.37 21.84 -7.64
N TRP A 406 -10.85 20.62 -7.81
CA TRP A 406 -12.27 20.32 -7.90
C TRP A 406 -13.04 20.73 -6.65
N ILE A 407 -12.52 20.39 -5.45
CA ILE A 407 -13.15 20.72 -4.17
C ILE A 407 -13.23 22.25 -3.97
N PHE A 408 -12.15 22.99 -4.22
CA PHE A 408 -12.12 24.43 -4.01
C PHE A 408 -12.75 25.25 -5.17
N GLY A 409 -12.83 24.66 -6.37
CA GLY A 409 -13.44 25.32 -7.54
C GLY A 409 -14.89 24.88 -7.77
N VAL A 410 -15.09 23.63 -8.20
CA VAL A 410 -16.39 23.13 -8.64
C VAL A 410 -17.37 22.95 -7.47
N VAL A 411 -16.92 22.33 -6.37
CA VAL A 411 -17.77 22.11 -5.20
C VAL A 411 -18.09 23.42 -4.49
N ALA A 412 -17.22 24.43 -4.55
CA ALA A 412 -17.53 25.76 -4.02
C ALA A 412 -18.68 26.44 -4.77
N LEU A 413 -18.83 26.16 -6.08
CA LEU A 413 -19.93 26.70 -6.90
C LEU A 413 -21.20 25.85 -6.81
N PHE A 414 -21.05 24.54 -6.68
CA PHE A 414 -22.14 23.55 -6.63
C PHE A 414 -21.99 22.63 -5.41
N PRO A 415 -22.32 23.09 -4.18
CA PRO A 415 -22.05 22.37 -2.94
C PRO A 415 -23.05 21.21 -2.71
N THR A 416 -22.98 20.18 -3.54
CA THR A 416 -23.79 18.96 -3.40
C THR A 416 -22.90 17.74 -3.17
N LEU A 417 -23.44 16.73 -2.45
CA LEU A 417 -22.73 15.48 -2.19
C LEU A 417 -22.30 14.79 -3.51
N THR A 418 -23.21 14.74 -4.49
CA THR A 418 -22.93 14.10 -5.78
C THR A 418 -21.79 14.79 -6.51
N VAL A 419 -21.80 16.13 -6.58
CA VAL A 419 -20.70 16.89 -7.21
C VAL A 419 -19.38 16.68 -6.46
N THR A 420 -19.44 16.62 -5.13
CA THR A 420 -18.26 16.29 -4.33
C THR A 420 -17.69 14.92 -4.70
N LEU A 421 -18.52 13.89 -4.84
CA LEU A 421 -18.09 12.53 -5.16
C LEU A 421 -17.65 12.35 -6.62
N LEU A 422 -18.19 13.14 -7.56
CA LEU A 422 -17.80 13.09 -8.97
C LEU A 422 -16.32 13.40 -9.21
N ASN A 423 -15.63 14.03 -8.24
CA ASN A 423 -14.19 14.19 -8.31
C ASN A 423 -13.44 12.87 -8.55
N TYR A 424 -13.95 11.74 -8.02
CA TYR A 424 -13.32 10.41 -8.18
C TYR A 424 -13.39 9.91 -9.62
N PRO A 425 -14.58 9.69 -10.22
CA PRO A 425 -14.69 9.23 -11.61
C PRO A 425 -13.99 10.16 -12.60
N VAL A 426 -14.14 11.47 -12.47
CA VAL A 426 -13.55 12.43 -13.40
C VAL A 426 -12.01 12.40 -13.31
N SER A 427 -11.46 12.33 -12.09
CA SER A 427 -10.00 12.19 -11.91
C SER A 427 -9.47 10.87 -12.49
N TRP A 428 -10.23 9.77 -12.38
CA TRP A 428 -9.85 8.48 -12.95
C TRP A 428 -9.85 8.51 -14.48
N VAL A 429 -10.87 9.12 -15.11
CA VAL A 429 -10.90 9.33 -16.57
C VAL A 429 -9.67 10.11 -17.02
N LEU A 430 -9.44 11.30 -16.41
CA LEU A 430 -8.32 12.16 -16.76
C LEU A 430 -6.99 11.43 -16.65
N THR A 431 -6.76 10.76 -15.53
CA THR A 431 -5.51 10.07 -15.25
C THR A 431 -5.32 8.87 -16.17
N SER A 432 -6.38 8.09 -16.43
CA SER A 432 -6.33 6.94 -17.36
C SER A 432 -5.99 7.38 -18.77
N VAL A 433 -6.58 8.46 -19.23
CA VAL A 433 -6.28 9.03 -20.57
C VAL A 433 -4.81 9.47 -20.64
N LEU A 434 -4.30 10.19 -19.63
CA LEU A 434 -2.90 10.61 -19.58
C LEU A 434 -1.95 9.40 -19.58
N PHE A 435 -2.25 8.34 -18.81
CA PHE A 435 -1.47 7.11 -18.80
C PHE A 435 -1.50 6.38 -20.14
N LEU A 436 -2.65 6.31 -20.80
CA LEU A 436 -2.77 5.70 -22.14
C LEU A 436 -1.87 6.39 -23.17
N PHE A 437 -1.90 7.73 -23.21
CA PHE A 437 -1.04 8.52 -24.08
C PHE A 437 0.44 8.31 -23.78
N TYR A 438 0.82 8.41 -22.50
CA TYR A 438 2.21 8.25 -22.11
C TYR A 438 2.73 6.83 -22.34
N TYR A 439 1.94 5.82 -22.01
CA TYR A 439 2.26 4.42 -22.27
C TYR A 439 2.47 4.15 -23.76
N HIS A 440 1.58 4.65 -24.64
CA HIS A 440 1.74 4.52 -26.07
C HIS A 440 3.07 5.11 -26.57
N PHE A 441 3.39 6.32 -26.13
CA PHE A 441 4.64 6.99 -26.46
C PHE A 441 5.86 6.21 -25.96
N ARG A 442 5.81 5.73 -24.71
CA ARG A 442 6.91 4.98 -24.10
C ARG A 442 7.17 3.64 -24.78
N MET A 443 6.10 2.94 -25.15
CA MET A 443 6.20 1.64 -25.83
C MET A 443 6.68 1.78 -27.27
N LYS A 444 6.36 2.86 -27.98
CA LYS A 444 6.90 3.16 -29.32
C LYS A 444 8.42 3.36 -29.28
N LYS A 445 8.93 4.04 -28.24
CA LYS A 445 10.38 4.19 -28.01
C LYS A 445 11.10 2.87 -27.73
N LEU A 446 10.45 1.92 -27.06
CA LEU A 446 11.02 0.60 -26.76
C LEU A 446 11.10 -0.32 -27.99
N THR A 447 10.22 -0.10 -28.99
CA THR A 447 10.22 -0.90 -30.24
C THR A 447 11.24 -0.38 -31.26
N ALA A 448 11.66 0.86 -31.12
CA ALA A 448 12.65 1.48 -31.99
C ALA A 448 14.10 1.22 -31.55
N ARG A 449 14.29 0.53 -30.44
CA ARG A 449 15.59 0.01 -29.96
C ARG A 449 15.70 -1.49 -30.19
#